data_9b2a15fe1580c8fd8d6c628127111adf
#
_entry.id   9b2a15fe1580c8fd8d6c628127111adf
#
_cell.length_a   1.000
_cell.length_b   1.000
_cell.length_c   1.000
_cell.angle_alpha   90.00
_cell.angle_beta   90.00
_cell.angle_gamma   90.00
#
_symmetry.space_group_name_H-M   'P 1'
#
loop_
_entity.id
_entity.type
_entity.pdbx_description
1 polymer ?
#
loop_
_entity_poly.entity_id
_entity_poly.type
_entity_poly.pdbx_seq_one_letter_code
_entity_poly.pdbx_strand_id
1 'polypeptide(L)'
;MNAHVNALGLPIGHPLPGWTAPIAPPREPMRGRYCTVEPLDPARHTADLHAANCVDREGRNWTYLPYGPFESESAYRPWVEIGRAHV
;
A
#
# COMPACT_ATOMS: atom_id res chain seq x y z
N MET A 1 18.72 -24.92 17.36
CA MET A 1 18.89 -23.57 16.75
C MET A 1 18.68 -22.52 17.83
N ASN A 2 19.65 -21.65 18.04
CA ASN A 2 19.53 -20.61 19.05
C ASN A 2 18.70 -19.45 18.51
N ALA A 3 17.66 -19.06 19.25
CA ALA A 3 16.88 -17.88 18.91
C ALA A 3 17.68 -16.61 19.24
N HIS A 4 17.57 -15.59 18.42
CA HIS A 4 18.06 -14.27 18.74
C HIS A 4 17.06 -13.55 19.62
N VAL A 5 17.56 -12.83 20.61
CA VAL A 5 16.74 -12.06 21.55
C VAL A 5 17.27 -10.63 21.66
N ASN A 6 16.38 -9.70 22.01
CA ASN A 6 16.78 -8.34 22.30
C ASN A 6 17.25 -8.20 23.78
N ALA A 7 17.55 -6.97 24.21
CA ALA A 7 18.00 -6.70 25.57
C ALA A 7 16.98 -7.09 26.64
N LEU A 8 15.70 -7.20 26.30
CA LEU A 8 14.63 -7.63 27.20
C LEU A 8 14.41 -9.15 27.21
N GLY A 9 15.20 -9.90 26.46
CA GLY A 9 15.03 -11.34 26.31
C GLY A 9 13.92 -11.77 25.37
N LEU A 10 13.34 -10.85 24.59
CA LEU A 10 12.26 -11.15 23.65
C LEU A 10 12.83 -11.67 22.33
N PRO A 11 12.20 -12.71 21.74
CA PRO A 11 12.65 -13.25 20.46
C PRO A 11 12.58 -12.19 19.33
N ILE A 12 13.63 -12.15 18.53
CA ILE A 12 13.70 -11.29 17.35
C ILE A 12 14.22 -12.12 16.17
N GLY A 13 14.10 -11.56 14.97
CA GLY A 13 14.62 -12.20 13.77
C GLY A 13 16.15 -12.28 13.77
N HIS A 14 16.68 -13.09 12.86
CA HIS A 14 18.13 -13.21 12.68
C HIS A 14 18.70 -11.88 12.19
N PRO A 15 19.87 -11.48 12.71
CA PRO A 15 20.54 -10.30 12.18
C PRO A 15 20.95 -10.52 10.72
N LEU A 16 20.90 -9.45 9.94
CA LEU A 16 21.31 -9.46 8.52
C LEU A 16 22.50 -8.52 8.35
N PRO A 17 23.69 -8.92 8.80
CA PRO A 17 24.87 -8.07 8.65
C PRO A 17 25.16 -7.85 7.18
N GLY A 18 25.49 -6.62 6.81
CA GLY A 18 25.75 -6.27 5.42
C GLY A 18 24.50 -5.99 4.58
N TRP A 19 23.31 -6.12 5.18
CA TRP A 19 22.10 -5.75 4.45
C TRP A 19 22.03 -4.25 4.23
N THR A 20 21.69 -3.85 3.01
CA THR A 20 21.42 -2.47 2.67
C THR A 20 20.04 -2.38 2.03
N ALA A 21 19.36 -1.27 2.24
CA ALA A 21 18.05 -1.06 1.63
C ALA A 21 18.17 -1.09 0.10
N PRO A 22 17.29 -1.83 -0.59
CA PRO A 22 17.28 -1.81 -2.04
C PRO A 22 16.88 -0.43 -2.58
N ILE A 23 17.22 -0.18 -3.83
CA ILE A 23 16.80 1.03 -4.52
C ILE A 23 15.26 1.01 -4.65
N ALA A 24 14.62 2.16 -4.41
CA ALA A 24 13.18 2.26 -4.60
C ALA A 24 12.80 1.92 -6.05
N PRO A 25 11.64 1.28 -6.28
CA PRO A 25 11.19 1.00 -7.64
C PRO A 25 11.10 2.28 -8.47
N PRO A 26 11.44 2.23 -9.76
CA PRO A 26 11.32 3.41 -10.62
C PRO A 26 9.84 3.79 -10.78
N ARG A 27 9.58 5.09 -10.92
CA ARG A 27 8.24 5.60 -11.19
C ARG A 27 7.92 5.53 -12.67
N GLU A 28 7.94 4.33 -13.21
CA GLU A 28 7.72 4.07 -14.62
C GLU A 28 6.64 2.99 -14.77
N PRO A 29 5.80 3.10 -15.83
CA PRO A 29 4.84 2.03 -16.12
C PRO A 29 5.55 0.73 -16.45
N MET A 30 4.99 -0.38 -15.96
CA MET A 30 5.43 -1.73 -16.33
C MET A 30 4.31 -2.40 -17.08
N ARG A 31 4.56 -2.74 -18.34
CA ARG A 31 3.56 -3.37 -19.20
C ARG A 31 3.72 -4.87 -19.20
N GLY A 32 2.68 -5.56 -18.75
CA GLY A 32 2.58 -7.01 -18.83
C GLY A 32 1.65 -7.45 -19.93
N ARG A 33 1.50 -8.76 -20.05
CA ARG A 33 0.62 -9.36 -21.04
C ARG A 33 -0.87 -9.07 -20.76
N TYR A 34 -1.25 -9.05 -19.49
CA TYR A 34 -2.65 -8.94 -19.07
C TYR A 34 -2.98 -7.62 -18.38
N CYS A 35 -1.99 -6.87 -17.97
CA CYS A 35 -2.22 -5.61 -17.28
C CYS A 35 -1.01 -4.69 -17.41
N THR A 36 -1.22 -3.44 -17.06
CA THR A 36 -0.14 -2.45 -16.92
C THR A 36 -0.14 -1.98 -15.47
N VAL A 37 1.04 -1.97 -14.84
CA VAL A 37 1.23 -1.42 -13.51
C VAL A 37 1.82 -0.03 -13.65
N GLU A 38 1.15 0.97 -13.11
CA GLU A 38 1.53 2.37 -13.22
C GLU A 38 1.79 2.98 -11.84
N PRO A 39 2.72 3.97 -11.75
CA PRO A 39 2.82 4.75 -10.52
C PRO A 39 1.50 5.42 -10.19
N LEU A 40 1.15 5.47 -8.90
CA LEU A 40 -0.09 6.09 -8.46
C LEU A 40 -0.07 7.59 -8.68
N ASP A 41 -1.05 8.10 -9.41
CA ASP A 41 -1.28 9.53 -9.63
C ASP A 41 -2.69 9.89 -9.15
N PRO A 42 -2.83 10.61 -8.02
CA PRO A 42 -4.16 10.93 -7.50
C PRO A 42 -5.05 11.70 -8.46
N ALA A 43 -4.48 12.61 -9.26
CA ALA A 43 -5.26 13.37 -10.23
C ALA A 43 -5.85 12.49 -11.34
N ARG A 44 -5.12 11.44 -11.71
CA ARG A 44 -5.49 10.56 -12.82
C ARG A 44 -6.28 9.33 -12.36
N HIS A 45 -5.97 8.79 -11.20
CA HIS A 45 -6.46 7.47 -10.79
C HIS A 45 -7.56 7.49 -9.75
N THR A 46 -7.75 8.59 -9.00
CA THR A 46 -8.69 8.62 -7.86
C THR A 46 -10.12 8.28 -8.28
N ALA A 47 -10.61 8.84 -9.37
CA ALA A 47 -11.98 8.61 -9.82
C ALA A 47 -12.23 7.14 -10.16
N ASP A 48 -11.32 6.53 -10.91
CA ASP A 48 -11.45 5.14 -11.33
C ASP A 48 -11.32 4.18 -10.14
N LEU A 49 -10.40 4.45 -9.22
CA LEU A 49 -10.22 3.65 -8.02
C LEU A 49 -11.44 3.75 -7.11
N HIS A 50 -11.99 4.93 -6.95
CA HIS A 50 -13.21 5.12 -6.15
C HIS A 50 -14.39 4.36 -6.77
N ALA A 51 -14.57 4.47 -8.09
CA ALA A 51 -15.62 3.73 -8.79
C ALA A 51 -15.47 2.22 -8.61
N ALA A 52 -14.25 1.71 -8.70
CA ALA A 52 -13.98 0.30 -8.48
C ALA A 52 -14.32 -0.14 -7.05
N ASN A 53 -13.97 0.67 -6.05
CA ASN A 53 -14.29 0.38 -4.65
C ASN A 53 -15.79 0.44 -4.37
N CYS A 54 -16.55 1.26 -5.09
CA CYS A 54 -18.01 1.36 -4.93
C CYS A 54 -18.77 0.14 -5.43
N VAL A 55 -18.14 -0.74 -6.18
CA VAL A 55 -18.74 -2.03 -6.56
C VAL A 55 -19.00 -2.89 -5.33
N ASP A 56 -18.18 -2.75 -4.31
CA ASP A 56 -18.38 -3.33 -2.99
C ASP A 56 -19.34 -2.43 -2.19
N ARG A 57 -20.64 -2.58 -2.43
CA ARG A 57 -21.67 -1.69 -1.89
C ARG A 57 -21.78 -1.70 -0.37
N GLU A 58 -21.43 -2.81 0.25
CA GLU A 58 -21.52 -2.97 1.72
C GLU A 58 -20.23 -2.57 2.43
N GLY A 59 -19.18 -2.20 1.69
CA GLY A 59 -17.91 -1.82 2.27
C GLY A 59 -17.16 -2.97 2.94
N ARG A 60 -17.39 -4.19 2.51
CA ARG A 60 -16.78 -5.39 3.12
C ARG A 60 -15.27 -5.41 3.04
N ASN A 61 -14.70 -4.85 1.97
CA ASN A 61 -13.25 -4.79 1.78
C ASN A 61 -12.55 -3.96 2.85
N TRP A 62 -13.30 -3.07 3.52
CA TRP A 62 -12.77 -2.17 4.54
C TRP A 62 -12.95 -2.68 5.96
N THR A 63 -13.58 -3.84 6.16
CA THR A 63 -14.00 -4.37 7.47
C THR A 63 -12.88 -4.38 8.50
N TYR A 64 -11.68 -4.77 8.11
CA TYR A 64 -10.54 -4.92 9.02
C TYR A 64 -9.54 -3.77 8.94
N LEU A 65 -9.91 -2.69 8.26
CA LEU A 65 -9.06 -1.53 8.09
C LEU A 65 -9.54 -0.39 8.98
N PRO A 66 -8.62 0.45 9.50
CA PRO A 66 -9.00 1.57 10.36
C PRO A 66 -9.56 2.77 9.60
N TYR A 67 -9.77 2.65 8.30
CA TYR A 67 -10.28 3.69 7.41
C TYR A 67 -11.22 3.07 6.37
N GLY A 68 -12.01 3.93 5.72
CA GLY A 68 -12.98 3.51 4.71
C GLY A 68 -14.23 2.87 5.32
N PRO A 69 -15.25 2.57 4.49
CA PRO A 69 -15.36 3.01 3.09
C PRO A 69 -15.53 4.52 2.97
N PHE A 70 -15.27 5.05 1.79
CA PHE A 70 -15.38 6.48 1.52
C PHE A 70 -16.67 6.77 0.74
N GLU A 71 -17.44 7.74 1.20
CA GLU A 71 -18.76 8.07 0.64
C GLU A 71 -18.68 8.76 -0.73
N SER A 72 -17.59 9.46 -0.98
CA SER A 72 -17.41 10.25 -2.21
C SER A 72 -15.97 10.20 -2.69
N GLU A 73 -15.77 10.53 -3.96
CA GLU A 73 -14.44 10.70 -4.52
C GLU A 73 -13.63 11.75 -3.77
N SER A 74 -14.28 12.87 -3.40
CA SER A 74 -13.61 13.95 -2.66
C SER A 74 -13.19 13.54 -1.25
N ALA A 75 -13.92 12.63 -0.60
CA ALA A 75 -13.51 12.04 0.68
C ALA A 75 -12.38 11.03 0.52
N TYR A 76 -12.34 10.32 -0.60
CA TYR A 76 -11.35 9.29 -0.90
C TYR A 76 -10.00 9.85 -1.31
N ARG A 77 -10.00 10.94 -2.06
CA ARG A 77 -8.79 11.53 -2.66
C ARG A 77 -7.68 11.85 -1.65
N PRO A 78 -7.94 12.47 -0.48
CA PRO A 78 -6.87 12.73 0.50
C PRO A 78 -6.18 11.45 0.96
N TRP A 79 -6.91 10.35 1.11
CA TRP A 79 -6.34 9.07 1.48
C TRP A 79 -5.41 8.52 0.38
N VAL A 80 -5.81 8.65 -0.89
CA VAL A 80 -4.97 8.25 -2.04
C VAL A 80 -3.69 9.09 -2.08
N GLU A 81 -3.78 10.39 -1.81
CA GLU A 81 -2.63 11.29 -1.79
C GLU A 81 -1.64 10.92 -0.69
N ILE A 82 -2.13 10.53 0.49
CA ILE A 82 -1.29 10.04 1.58
C ILE A 82 -0.58 8.76 1.16
N GLY A 83 -1.29 7.82 0.56
CA GLY A 83 -0.71 6.56 0.07
C GLY A 83 0.42 6.80 -0.92
N ARG A 84 0.24 7.75 -1.84
CA ARG A 84 1.28 8.13 -2.79
C ARG A 84 2.52 8.67 -2.10
N ALA A 85 2.36 9.46 -1.04
CA ALA A 85 3.46 10.10 -0.34
C ALA A 85 4.32 9.11 0.46
N HIS A 86 3.80 7.94 0.78
CA HIS A 86 4.48 6.93 1.58
C HIS A 86 5.20 5.85 0.77
N VAL A 87 5.29 6.01 -0.52
CA VAL A 87 5.97 5.05 -1.40
C VAL A 87 7.42 5.39 -1.63
#